data_6e8f17f8bfd604d56d812c029b42d94f
#
_entry.id   6e8f17f8bfd604d56d812c029b42d94f
#
_cell.length_a   1.000
_cell.length_b   1.000
_cell.length_c   1.000
_cell.angle_alpha   90.00
_cell.angle_beta   90.00
_cell.angle_gamma   90.00
#
_symmetry.space_group_name_H-M   'P 1'
#
loop_
_entity.id
_entity.type
_entity.pdbx_description
1 polymer ?
#
loop_
_entity_poly.entity_id
_entity_poly.type
_entity_poly.pdbx_seq_one_letter_code
_entity_poly.pdbx_strand_id
1 'polypeptide(L)'
;MIVYCDTSWFLSYLTEDDENHVIAREAAEKLAGHDFVVCEIHLLELPAAVRAATHRTQDPVPEHIARRVINRFDRAVTGKILLRKEVDMKDSVAMARSLGETHGWKERHTTFDLWHLAAAWSLSAGTFLTFDQRQGKIAGLMGMSN
;
A
#
# COMPACT_ATOMS: atom_id res chain seq x y z
N MET A 1 -17.02 4.28 -1.11
CA MET A 1 -16.22 3.22 -1.79
C MET A 1 -14.91 3.06 -1.04
N ILE A 2 -14.42 1.82 -0.89
CA ILE A 2 -13.12 1.55 -0.26
C ILE A 2 -12.01 1.74 -1.29
N VAL A 3 -11.01 2.53 -0.91
CA VAL A 3 -9.75 2.75 -1.64
C VAL A 3 -8.65 2.07 -0.86
N TYR A 4 -8.01 1.08 -1.46
CA TYR A 4 -6.85 0.40 -0.91
C TYR A 4 -5.59 0.89 -1.63
N CYS A 5 -4.56 1.20 -0.88
CA CYS A 5 -3.27 1.59 -1.44
C CYS A 5 -2.23 0.59 -0.97
N ASP A 6 -1.25 0.25 -1.81
CA ASP A 6 -0.11 -0.52 -1.32
C ASP A 6 0.83 0.36 -0.47
N THR A 7 1.80 -0.26 0.17
CA THR A 7 2.77 0.48 1.00
C THR A 7 3.59 1.47 0.19
N SER A 8 3.94 1.14 -1.06
CA SER A 8 4.74 2.03 -1.91
C SER A 8 4.00 3.31 -2.24
N TRP A 9 2.70 3.21 -2.52
CA TRP A 9 1.86 4.37 -2.77
C TRP A 9 1.75 5.28 -1.54
N PHE A 10 1.54 4.72 -0.34
CA PHE A 10 1.51 5.50 0.89
C PHE A 10 2.85 6.19 1.16
N LEU A 11 3.98 5.53 0.90
CA LEU A 11 5.30 6.15 1.05
C LEU A 11 5.46 7.36 0.14
N SER A 12 5.08 7.25 -1.12
CA SER A 12 5.11 8.38 -2.07
C SER A 12 4.16 9.51 -1.62
N TYR A 13 2.96 9.17 -1.14
CA TYR A 13 2.01 10.16 -0.64
C TYR A 13 2.52 10.91 0.60
N LEU A 14 3.22 10.23 1.51
CA LEU A 14 3.68 10.80 2.78
C LEU A 14 5.04 11.50 2.69
N THR A 15 5.82 11.26 1.63
CA THR A 15 7.18 11.75 1.45
C THR A 15 7.20 12.83 0.37
N GLU A 16 7.37 14.10 0.78
CA GLU A 16 7.26 15.27 -0.13
C GLU A 16 8.31 15.27 -1.26
N ASP A 17 9.49 14.71 -1.01
CA ASP A 17 10.59 14.64 -1.98
C ASP A 17 10.54 13.36 -2.85
N ASP A 18 9.50 12.54 -2.73
CA ASP A 18 9.34 11.35 -3.57
C ASP A 18 8.91 11.74 -4.99
N GLU A 19 9.48 11.09 -6.00
CA GLU A 19 9.19 11.36 -7.41
C GLU A 19 7.72 11.23 -7.79
N ASN A 20 6.98 10.35 -7.10
CA ASN A 20 5.57 10.09 -7.33
C ASN A 20 4.64 10.89 -6.40
N HIS A 21 5.19 11.75 -5.52
CA HIS A 21 4.42 12.48 -4.52
C HIS A 21 3.26 13.28 -5.12
N VAL A 22 3.53 14.03 -6.17
CA VAL A 22 2.51 14.87 -6.84
C VAL A 22 1.38 14.00 -7.40
N ILE A 23 1.73 12.90 -8.06
CA ILE A 23 0.76 11.95 -8.65
C ILE A 23 -0.09 11.30 -7.55
N ALA A 24 0.54 10.89 -6.44
CA ALA A 24 -0.17 10.31 -5.30
C ALA A 24 -1.16 11.30 -4.67
N ARG A 25 -0.76 12.57 -4.51
CA ARG A 25 -1.64 13.62 -4.01
C ARG A 25 -2.82 13.90 -4.92
N GLU A 26 -2.59 14.03 -6.22
CA GLU A 26 -3.66 14.25 -7.20
C GLU A 26 -4.67 13.09 -7.20
N ALA A 27 -4.18 11.84 -7.10
CA ALA A 27 -5.04 10.68 -6.98
C ALA A 27 -5.88 10.72 -5.69
N ALA A 28 -5.27 11.08 -4.56
CA ALA A 28 -5.98 11.23 -3.30
C ALA A 28 -7.05 12.34 -3.35
N GLU A 29 -6.74 13.47 -3.99
CA GLU A 29 -7.68 14.59 -4.18
C GLU A 29 -8.88 14.19 -5.06
N LYS A 30 -8.64 13.45 -6.14
CA LYS A 30 -9.71 12.93 -7.03
C LYS A 30 -10.62 11.94 -6.32
N LEU A 31 -10.09 11.20 -5.34
CA LEU A 31 -10.81 10.20 -4.55
C LEU A 31 -11.25 10.77 -3.19
N ALA A 32 -11.23 12.08 -2.99
CA ALA A 32 -11.71 12.72 -1.77
C ALA A 32 -13.17 12.32 -1.50
N GLY A 33 -13.47 12.00 -0.23
CA GLY A 33 -14.80 11.50 0.19
C GLY A 33 -14.95 9.98 0.08
N HIS A 34 -13.92 9.26 -0.34
CA HIS A 34 -13.87 7.80 -0.26
C HIS A 34 -13.04 7.34 0.95
N ASP A 35 -13.25 6.08 1.35
CA ASP A 35 -12.60 5.50 2.53
C ASP A 35 -11.21 4.95 2.16
N PHE A 36 -10.16 5.70 2.46
CA PHE A 36 -8.79 5.18 2.40
C PHE A 36 -8.55 4.27 3.59
N VAL A 37 -8.22 3.00 3.32
CA VAL A 37 -8.11 1.99 4.37
C VAL A 37 -6.66 1.52 4.57
N VAL A 38 -6.39 1.14 5.81
CA VAL A 38 -5.16 0.45 6.23
C VAL A 38 -5.51 -0.81 7.00
N CYS A 39 -4.66 -1.80 6.94
CA CYS A 39 -4.80 -3.05 7.70
C CYS A 39 -3.45 -3.45 8.32
N GLU A 40 -3.38 -4.58 8.96
CA GLU A 40 -2.21 -5.07 9.68
C GLU A 40 -0.94 -5.10 8.83
N ILE A 41 -1.08 -5.38 7.53
CA ILE A 41 0.05 -5.39 6.59
C ILE A 41 0.73 -4.01 6.55
N HIS A 42 -0.04 -2.95 6.41
CA HIS A 42 0.49 -1.57 6.36
C HIS A 42 1.14 -1.16 7.68
N LEU A 43 0.53 -1.53 8.83
CA LEU A 43 1.07 -1.20 10.15
C LEU A 43 2.43 -1.86 10.39
N LEU A 44 2.69 -3.01 9.75
CA LEU A 44 3.96 -3.71 9.83
C LEU A 44 4.95 -3.22 8.78
N GLU A 45 4.53 -3.20 7.51
CA GLU A 45 5.42 -3.00 6.37
C GLU A 45 5.87 -1.55 6.22
N LEU A 46 4.97 -0.57 6.36
CA LEU A 46 5.32 0.84 6.12
C LEU A 46 6.42 1.34 7.07
N PRO A 47 6.34 1.18 8.40
CA PRO A 47 7.43 1.58 9.26
C PRO A 47 8.74 0.82 9.01
N ALA A 48 8.65 -0.46 8.62
CA ALA A 48 9.82 -1.27 8.28
C ALA A 48 10.50 -0.76 7.00
N ALA A 49 9.74 -0.47 5.95
CA ALA A 49 10.24 0.08 4.70
C ALA A 49 10.89 1.46 4.88
N VAL A 50 10.26 2.33 5.69
CA VAL A 50 10.81 3.65 6.03
C VAL A 50 12.15 3.53 6.77
N ARG A 51 12.25 2.63 7.76
CA ARG A 51 13.53 2.40 8.47
C ARG A 51 14.58 1.81 7.54
N ALA A 52 14.22 0.85 6.68
CA ALA A 52 15.15 0.28 5.71
C ALA A 52 15.72 1.34 4.76
N ALA A 53 14.96 2.36 4.42
CA ALA A 53 15.42 3.47 3.58
C ALA A 53 16.56 4.29 4.23
N THR A 54 16.68 4.31 5.55
CA THR A 54 17.80 5.00 6.25
C THR A 54 19.13 4.25 6.11
N HIS A 55 19.09 2.98 5.72
CA HIS A 55 20.28 2.12 5.56
C HIS A 55 20.68 1.89 4.10
N ARG A 56 20.08 2.61 3.15
CA ARG A 56 20.47 2.52 1.74
C ARG A 56 21.92 3.00 1.56
N THR A 57 22.64 2.35 0.67
CA THR A 57 24.02 2.75 0.33
C THR A 57 24.08 3.99 -0.57
N GLN A 58 23.02 4.20 -1.36
CA GLN A 58 22.83 5.40 -2.18
C GLN A 58 21.62 6.15 -1.68
N ASP A 59 21.80 7.46 -1.48
CA ASP A 59 20.77 8.38 -1.02
C ASP A 59 19.96 7.87 0.20
N PRO A 60 20.65 7.58 1.33
CA PRO A 60 19.95 7.15 2.53
C PRO A 60 19.04 8.26 3.05
N VAL A 61 17.81 7.89 3.40
CA VAL A 61 16.87 8.84 4.00
C VAL A 61 17.36 9.22 5.41
N PRO A 62 17.51 10.52 5.72
CA PRO A 62 17.88 10.94 7.07
C PRO A 62 16.87 10.44 8.12
N GLU A 63 17.38 9.98 9.28
CA GLU A 63 16.54 9.39 10.32
C GLU A 63 15.40 10.34 10.77
N HIS A 64 15.65 11.64 10.89
CA HIS A 64 14.62 12.59 11.29
C HIS A 64 13.50 12.72 10.25
N ILE A 65 13.79 12.54 8.96
CA ILE A 65 12.78 12.49 7.89
C ILE A 65 11.99 11.18 7.99
N ALA A 66 12.69 10.06 8.14
CA ALA A 66 12.06 8.74 8.32
C ALA A 66 11.08 8.75 9.51
N ARG A 67 11.49 9.26 10.67
CA ARG A 67 10.63 9.43 11.85
C ARG A 67 9.42 10.32 11.58
N ARG A 68 9.59 11.39 10.81
CA ARG A 68 8.48 12.27 10.42
C ARG A 68 7.44 11.54 9.57
N VAL A 69 7.88 10.74 8.60
CA VAL A 69 6.98 9.95 7.75
C VAL A 69 6.16 8.96 8.58
N ILE A 70 6.82 8.19 9.48
CA ILE A 70 6.12 7.26 10.36
C ILE A 70 5.11 7.99 11.25
N ASN A 71 5.50 9.10 11.87
CA ASN A 71 4.61 9.90 12.72
C ASN A 71 3.40 10.46 11.95
N ARG A 72 3.58 10.87 10.68
CA ARG A 72 2.46 11.32 9.81
C ARG A 72 1.48 10.18 9.56
N PHE A 73 1.99 8.99 9.26
CA PHE A 73 1.18 7.80 9.07
C PHE A 73 0.39 7.46 10.34
N ASP A 74 1.05 7.35 11.48
CA ASP A 74 0.43 7.02 12.76
C ASP A 74 -0.66 8.03 13.14
N ARG A 75 -0.42 9.32 12.92
CA ARG A 75 -1.43 10.37 13.14
C ARG A 75 -2.62 10.25 12.20
N ALA A 76 -2.40 9.89 10.94
CA ALA A 76 -3.48 9.70 9.98
C ALA A 76 -4.38 8.51 10.38
N VAL A 77 -3.78 7.43 10.89
CA VAL A 77 -4.51 6.26 11.41
C VAL A 77 -5.26 6.61 12.70
N THR A 78 -4.58 7.22 13.67
CA THR A 78 -5.18 7.59 14.97
C THR A 78 -6.29 8.63 14.79
N GLY A 79 -6.10 9.59 13.90
CA GLY A 79 -7.06 10.63 13.55
C GLY A 79 -8.19 10.16 12.62
N LYS A 80 -8.22 8.88 12.25
CA LYS A 80 -9.22 8.26 11.35
C LYS A 80 -9.29 8.92 9.96
N ILE A 81 -8.21 9.55 9.51
CA ILE A 81 -8.05 9.97 8.11
C ILE A 81 -7.83 8.74 7.24
N LEU A 82 -7.04 7.78 7.74
CA LEU A 82 -6.92 6.42 7.21
C LEU A 82 -7.72 5.49 8.13
N LEU A 83 -8.67 4.78 7.55
CA LEU A 83 -9.57 3.92 8.31
C LEU A 83 -8.94 2.53 8.48
N ARG A 84 -8.66 2.15 9.72
CA ARG A 84 -8.19 0.79 10.00
C ARG A 84 -9.31 -0.22 9.80
N LYS A 85 -9.04 -1.24 8.99
CA LYS A 85 -9.91 -2.38 8.72
C LYS A 85 -9.18 -3.68 9.05
N GLU A 86 -9.86 -4.59 9.71
CA GLU A 86 -9.36 -5.94 9.96
C GLU A 86 -9.54 -6.79 8.70
N VAL A 87 -8.53 -7.59 8.40
CA VAL A 87 -8.54 -8.55 7.30
C VAL A 87 -8.45 -9.96 7.88
N ASP A 88 -9.34 -10.84 7.45
CA ASP A 88 -9.23 -12.25 7.83
C ASP A 88 -7.91 -12.82 7.30
N MET A 89 -7.04 -13.19 8.24
CA MET A 89 -5.69 -13.66 7.93
C MET A 89 -5.72 -14.96 7.14
N LYS A 90 -6.61 -15.88 7.48
CA LYS A 90 -6.71 -17.20 6.84
C LYS A 90 -7.13 -17.06 5.38
N ASP A 91 -8.16 -16.28 5.13
CA ASP A 91 -8.71 -16.07 3.80
C ASP A 91 -7.76 -15.24 2.94
N SER A 92 -7.12 -14.21 3.50
CA SER A 92 -6.16 -13.39 2.77
C SER A 92 -4.90 -14.17 2.39
N VAL A 93 -4.39 -15.05 3.25
CA VAL A 93 -3.25 -15.94 2.93
C VAL A 93 -3.64 -16.96 1.86
N ALA A 94 -4.83 -17.54 1.93
CA ALA A 94 -5.31 -18.48 0.91
C ALA A 94 -5.42 -17.81 -0.46
N MET A 95 -5.98 -16.58 -0.51
CA MET A 95 -6.08 -15.80 -1.73
C MET A 95 -4.70 -15.41 -2.26
N ALA A 96 -3.79 -14.92 -1.42
CA ALA A 96 -2.43 -14.55 -1.83
C ALA A 96 -1.67 -15.74 -2.44
N ARG A 97 -1.82 -16.95 -1.87
CA ARG A 97 -1.28 -18.17 -2.45
C ARG A 97 -1.85 -18.46 -3.83
N SER A 98 -3.16 -18.37 -3.98
CA SER A 98 -3.84 -18.58 -5.28
C SER A 98 -3.34 -17.59 -6.34
N LEU A 99 -3.17 -16.31 -5.98
CA LEU A 99 -2.58 -15.30 -6.86
C LEU A 99 -1.13 -15.64 -7.24
N GLY A 100 -0.33 -16.14 -6.28
CA GLY A 100 1.03 -16.60 -6.53
C GLY A 100 1.08 -17.76 -7.51
N GLU A 101 0.20 -18.77 -7.37
CA GLU A 101 0.10 -19.89 -8.32
C GLU A 101 -0.32 -19.44 -9.72
N THR A 102 -1.19 -18.45 -9.82
CA THR A 102 -1.71 -17.98 -11.10
C THR A 102 -0.74 -17.04 -11.83
N HIS A 103 -0.08 -16.14 -11.11
CA HIS A 103 0.69 -15.04 -11.69
C HIS A 103 2.20 -15.13 -11.43
N GLY A 104 2.62 -15.76 -10.32
CA GLY A 104 4.00 -15.75 -9.85
C GLY A 104 5.00 -16.50 -10.74
N TRP A 105 4.54 -17.39 -11.61
CA TRP A 105 5.37 -18.08 -12.60
C TRP A 105 5.71 -17.24 -13.83
N LYS A 106 4.93 -16.19 -14.09
CA LYS A 106 5.10 -15.31 -15.25
C LYS A 106 5.88 -14.05 -14.91
N GLU A 107 5.64 -13.51 -13.73
CA GLU A 107 6.25 -12.27 -13.24
C GLU A 107 6.61 -12.42 -11.77
N ARG A 108 7.70 -11.75 -11.37
CA ARG A 108 8.12 -11.77 -9.96
C ARG A 108 7.21 -10.87 -9.13
N HIS A 109 6.62 -11.45 -8.09
CA HIS A 109 5.90 -10.74 -7.04
C HIS A 109 6.49 -11.10 -5.68
N THR A 110 6.56 -10.15 -4.77
CA THR A 110 6.93 -10.44 -3.38
C THR A 110 5.72 -10.99 -2.62
N THR A 111 5.96 -11.57 -1.46
CA THR A 111 4.88 -12.04 -0.56
C THR A 111 3.93 -10.89 -0.21
N PHE A 112 4.47 -9.71 0.07
CA PHE A 112 3.67 -8.54 0.42
C PHE A 112 2.85 -8.01 -0.76
N ASP A 113 3.39 -8.01 -1.99
CA ASP A 113 2.64 -7.62 -3.19
C ASP A 113 1.35 -8.44 -3.34
N LEU A 114 1.48 -9.76 -3.22
CA LEU A 114 0.35 -10.68 -3.32
C LEU A 114 -0.60 -10.54 -2.13
N TRP A 115 -0.08 -10.28 -0.96
CA TRP A 115 -0.90 -10.13 0.24
C TRP A 115 -1.69 -8.82 0.23
N HIS A 116 -1.13 -7.70 -0.26
CA HIS A 116 -1.87 -6.46 -0.48
C HIS A 116 -3.06 -6.65 -1.43
N LEU A 117 -2.85 -7.34 -2.54
CA LEU A 117 -3.93 -7.67 -3.48
C LEU A 117 -5.04 -8.50 -2.82
N ALA A 118 -4.64 -9.52 -2.06
CA ALA A 118 -5.58 -10.38 -1.34
C ALA A 118 -6.36 -9.60 -0.26
N ALA A 119 -5.69 -8.72 0.48
CA ALA A 119 -6.31 -7.87 1.48
C ALA A 119 -7.31 -6.88 0.86
N ALA A 120 -6.93 -6.23 -0.23
CA ALA A 120 -7.81 -5.33 -0.97
C ALA A 120 -9.07 -6.03 -1.46
N TRP A 121 -8.92 -7.24 -2.01
CA TRP A 121 -10.04 -8.06 -2.45
C TRP A 121 -10.95 -8.48 -1.27
N SER A 122 -10.36 -8.93 -0.17
CA SER A 122 -11.09 -9.32 1.05
C SER A 122 -11.91 -8.16 1.63
N LEU A 123 -11.40 -6.94 1.53
CA LEU A 123 -12.10 -5.72 1.95
C LEU A 123 -13.10 -5.19 0.91
N SER A 124 -13.25 -5.87 -0.23
CA SER A 124 -14.10 -5.43 -1.35
C SER A 124 -13.73 -4.02 -1.82
N ALA A 125 -12.44 -3.74 -1.93
CA ALA A 125 -11.95 -2.46 -2.43
C ALA A 125 -12.40 -2.24 -3.88
N GLY A 126 -12.93 -1.07 -4.16
CA GLY A 126 -13.30 -0.69 -5.53
C GLY A 126 -12.10 -0.11 -6.31
N THR A 127 -11.11 0.39 -5.60
CA THR A 127 -9.89 0.97 -6.18
C THR A 127 -8.67 0.44 -5.44
N PHE A 128 -7.62 0.09 -6.21
CA PHE A 128 -6.31 -0.34 -5.71
C PHE A 128 -5.24 0.58 -6.27
N LEU A 129 -4.67 1.44 -5.44
CA LEU A 129 -3.63 2.39 -5.84
C LEU A 129 -2.24 1.81 -5.60
N THR A 130 -1.45 1.77 -6.64
CA THR A 130 -0.05 1.31 -6.62
C THR A 130 0.75 1.97 -7.75
N PHE A 131 2.05 2.10 -7.57
CA PHE A 131 2.99 2.46 -8.62
C PHE A 131 3.64 1.23 -9.26
N ASP A 132 3.42 0.03 -8.73
CA ASP A 132 3.84 -1.23 -9.36
C ASP A 132 2.84 -1.64 -10.46
N GLN A 133 3.26 -1.51 -11.71
CA GLN A 133 2.42 -1.86 -12.87
C GLN A 133 1.97 -3.33 -12.86
N ARG A 134 2.77 -4.24 -12.31
CA ARG A 134 2.43 -5.67 -12.22
C ARG A 134 1.29 -5.89 -11.23
N GLN A 135 1.37 -5.26 -10.05
CA GLN A 135 0.27 -5.27 -9.08
C GLN A 135 -0.99 -4.62 -9.65
N GLY A 136 -0.87 -3.45 -10.28
CA GLY A 136 -2.01 -2.75 -10.88
C GLY A 136 -2.74 -3.59 -11.93
N LYS A 137 -1.98 -4.34 -12.76
CA LYS A 137 -2.55 -5.26 -13.74
C LYS A 137 -3.36 -6.38 -13.08
N ILE A 138 -2.84 -7.00 -12.00
CA ILE A 138 -3.56 -8.04 -11.27
C ILE A 138 -4.79 -7.45 -10.59
N ALA A 139 -4.70 -6.28 -9.96
CA ALA A 139 -5.83 -5.58 -9.36
C ALA A 139 -6.95 -5.34 -10.38
N GLY A 140 -6.61 -4.91 -11.59
CA GLY A 140 -7.57 -4.76 -12.70
C GLY A 140 -8.25 -6.08 -13.08
N LEU A 141 -7.50 -7.20 -13.15
CA LEU A 141 -8.07 -8.54 -13.39
C LEU A 141 -9.00 -9.00 -12.26
N MET A 142 -8.77 -8.52 -11.04
CA MET A 142 -9.63 -8.79 -9.89
C MET A 142 -10.85 -7.84 -9.79
N GLY A 143 -11.02 -6.93 -10.77
CA GLY A 143 -12.16 -6.02 -10.86
C GLY A 143 -12.00 -4.70 -10.10
N MET A 144 -10.82 -4.39 -9.59
CA MET A 144 -10.52 -3.10 -8.95
C MET A 144 -10.02 -2.10 -10.00
N SER A 145 -10.43 -0.82 -9.88
CA SER A 145 -9.82 0.27 -10.66
C SER A 145 -8.42 0.60 -10.10
N ASN A 146 -7.56 1.11 -10.96
CA ASN A 146 -6.21 1.55 -10.58
C ASN A 146 -5.93 2.94 -11.15
#